data_e59851548299d34cd236d627e0fdd12e
#
_entry.id   e59851548299d34cd236d627e0fdd12e
#
_cell.length_a   1.000
_cell.length_b   1.000
_cell.length_c   1.000
_cell.angle_alpha   90.00
_cell.angle_beta   90.00
_cell.angle_gamma   90.00
#
_symmetry.space_group_name_H-M   'P 1'
#
loop_
_entity.id
_entity.type
_entity.pdbx_description
1 polymer ?
#
loop_
_entity_poly.entity_id
_entity_poly.type
_entity_poly.pdbx_seq_one_letter_code
_entity_poly.pdbx_strand_id
1 'polypeptide(L)'
;MDNTKNLKRPPKGWDRSGLPGWTYHSSALLDLEIEMFKTHWQVACHISDIPNIGNFKTFDLCGERAIILRDTNFDVKAFHNICRHRGSRLVTKDQGTCKNALICPFHGWVYNLDGTLRGASQPKSFPPLDKNEFSLRTVEHEIWNGFVFVRFKKGPQPSVRELLNKYDAEASGYKMSEQIPTDGFWTETSPVNWKSIRDVDNEGYHVAMAHPALQDLYGSNYYDESYKDGISRSEGKFTASKGRHWGVRNYKKFSKPHKDLPKESNQTWVYYGIFPNSVIAMTPETSLFYQEFPISTDKSIIRSATYKYPNEDRQQKVARYLASRIDRETVVEDKQLTIW
;
A
#
# COMPACT_ATOMS: atom_id res chain seq x y z
N MET A 1 30.79 2.13 11.03
CA MET A 1 30.96 1.20 12.16
C MET A 1 30.43 -0.15 11.70
N ASP A 2 31.25 -1.16 11.81
CA ASP A 2 30.98 -2.50 11.30
C ASP A 2 29.84 -3.15 12.11
N ASN A 3 28.62 -3.15 11.57
CA ASN A 3 27.42 -3.74 12.20
C ASN A 3 27.41 -5.28 12.18
N THR A 4 28.43 -5.92 11.62
CA THR A 4 28.50 -7.39 11.57
C THR A 4 28.77 -8.03 12.94
N LYS A 5 29.17 -7.25 13.94
CA LYS A 5 29.50 -7.75 15.29
C LYS A 5 28.28 -8.14 16.15
N ASN A 6 27.06 -7.81 15.75
CA ASN A 6 25.83 -8.11 16.52
C ASN A 6 24.91 -9.14 15.88
N LEU A 7 25.33 -9.82 14.82
CA LEU A 7 24.59 -10.95 14.31
C LEU A 7 24.63 -12.07 15.35
N LYS A 8 23.57 -12.17 16.15
CA LYS A 8 23.35 -13.34 17.02
C LYS A 8 23.43 -14.57 16.13
N ARG A 9 24.13 -15.61 16.58
CA ARG A 9 24.14 -16.88 15.87
C ARG A 9 22.70 -17.31 15.59
N PRO A 10 22.38 -17.72 14.33
CA PRO A 10 21.03 -18.18 14.03
C PRO A 10 20.63 -19.28 14.99
N PRO A 11 19.34 -19.42 15.31
CA PRO A 11 18.83 -20.51 16.12
C PRO A 11 19.33 -21.86 15.59
N LYS A 12 19.54 -22.85 16.49
CA LYS A 12 19.92 -24.18 16.09
C LYS A 12 18.84 -24.77 15.16
N GLY A 13 19.23 -25.21 13.96
CA GLY A 13 18.31 -25.71 12.95
C GLY A 13 17.69 -24.66 12.04
N TRP A 14 18.13 -23.40 12.11
CA TRP A 14 17.69 -22.37 11.16
C TRP A 14 18.27 -22.65 9.77
N ASP A 15 17.37 -22.90 8.83
CA ASP A 15 17.70 -23.07 7.42
C ASP A 15 17.82 -21.69 6.75
N ARG A 16 18.97 -21.43 6.13
CA ARG A 16 19.26 -20.19 5.39
C ARG A 16 18.99 -20.31 3.89
N SER A 17 18.53 -21.46 3.44
CA SER A 17 18.33 -21.73 2.01
C SER A 17 17.07 -21.08 1.40
N GLY A 18 16.41 -20.18 2.13
CA GLY A 18 15.16 -19.57 1.70
C GLY A 18 13.95 -20.47 1.94
N LEU A 19 12.80 -20.08 1.41
CA LEU A 19 11.60 -20.89 1.52
C LEU A 19 11.72 -22.16 0.64
N PRO A 20 11.29 -23.34 1.13
CA PRO A 20 11.27 -24.54 0.31
C PRO A 20 10.42 -24.34 -0.96
N GLY A 21 10.89 -24.82 -2.12
CA GLY A 21 10.23 -24.58 -3.42
C GLY A 21 8.75 -24.98 -3.45
N TRP A 22 8.34 -26.02 -2.71
CA TRP A 22 6.93 -26.42 -2.64
C TRP A 22 5.99 -25.31 -2.10
N THR A 23 6.50 -24.38 -1.32
CA THR A 23 5.71 -23.26 -0.75
C THR A 23 5.19 -22.31 -1.82
N TYR A 24 5.83 -22.25 -2.97
CA TYR A 24 5.42 -21.41 -4.11
C TYR A 24 4.36 -22.09 -4.99
N HIS A 25 4.13 -23.40 -4.83
CA HIS A 25 3.23 -24.16 -5.69
C HIS A 25 2.08 -24.85 -4.95
N SER A 26 2.08 -24.82 -3.62
CA SER A 26 1.06 -25.48 -2.80
C SER A 26 -0.22 -24.67 -2.77
N SER A 27 -1.32 -25.21 -3.32
CA SER A 27 -2.66 -24.61 -3.22
C SER A 27 -3.17 -24.60 -1.77
N ALA A 28 -2.87 -25.63 -0.99
CA ALA A 28 -3.26 -25.69 0.42
C ALA A 28 -2.58 -24.60 1.26
N LEU A 29 -1.31 -24.28 0.96
CA LEU A 29 -0.62 -23.17 1.59
C LEU A 29 -1.22 -21.82 1.12
N LEU A 30 -1.54 -21.69 -0.16
CA LEU A 30 -2.19 -20.49 -0.69
C LEU A 30 -3.52 -20.20 0.00
N ASP A 31 -4.34 -21.21 0.31
CA ASP A 31 -5.59 -21.03 1.06
C ASP A 31 -5.34 -20.44 2.45
N LEU A 32 -4.28 -20.86 3.13
CA LEU A 32 -3.85 -20.30 4.42
C LEU A 32 -3.34 -18.85 4.26
N GLU A 33 -2.56 -18.59 3.21
CA GLU A 33 -2.08 -17.24 2.88
C GLU A 33 -3.23 -16.28 2.58
N ILE A 34 -4.26 -16.72 1.85
CA ILE A 34 -5.48 -15.94 1.59
C ILE A 34 -6.17 -15.55 2.91
N GLU A 35 -6.30 -16.48 3.85
CA GLU A 35 -6.86 -16.15 5.17
C GLU A 35 -5.94 -15.21 5.96
N MET A 36 -4.64 -15.37 5.86
CA MET A 36 -3.66 -14.45 6.45
C MET A 36 -3.85 -13.02 5.92
N PHE A 37 -3.98 -12.82 4.60
CA PHE A 37 -4.22 -11.50 4.02
C PHE A 37 -5.47 -10.83 4.59
N LYS A 38 -6.54 -11.58 4.83
CA LYS A 38 -7.80 -11.04 5.39
C LYS A 38 -7.68 -10.61 6.85
N THR A 39 -6.73 -11.19 7.58
CA THR A 39 -6.49 -10.93 9.01
C THR A 39 -5.41 -9.90 9.28
N HIS A 40 -4.74 -9.40 8.24
CA HIS A 40 -3.67 -8.41 8.34
C HIS A 40 -4.07 -7.08 7.69
N TRP A 41 -3.46 -6.00 8.17
CA TRP A 41 -3.72 -4.67 7.65
C TRP A 41 -3.25 -4.53 6.19
N GLN A 42 -4.11 -3.97 5.37
CA GLN A 42 -3.88 -3.72 3.94
C GLN A 42 -4.07 -2.24 3.64
N VAL A 43 -3.18 -1.63 2.87
CA VAL A 43 -3.38 -0.25 2.40
C VAL A 43 -4.51 -0.24 1.36
N ALA A 44 -5.63 0.37 1.67
CA ALA A 44 -6.77 0.44 0.75
C ALA A 44 -6.67 1.64 -0.21
N CYS A 45 -6.38 2.82 0.31
CA CYS A 45 -6.25 4.06 -0.44
C CYS A 45 -5.57 5.13 0.44
N HIS A 46 -5.51 6.35 -0.09
CA HIS A 46 -5.14 7.54 0.68
C HIS A 46 -6.35 8.45 0.86
N ILE A 47 -6.39 9.25 1.92
CA ILE A 47 -7.51 10.17 2.20
C ILE A 47 -7.77 11.16 1.08
N SER A 48 -6.74 11.53 0.31
CA SER A 48 -6.86 12.41 -0.85
C SER A 48 -7.43 11.74 -2.10
N ASP A 49 -7.58 10.41 -2.12
CA ASP A 49 -8.32 9.69 -3.16
C ASP A 49 -9.84 9.87 -2.99
N ILE A 50 -10.27 10.24 -1.77
CA ILE A 50 -11.68 10.48 -1.40
C ILE A 50 -11.82 11.84 -0.71
N PRO A 51 -11.48 12.96 -1.40
CA PRO A 51 -11.35 14.28 -0.78
C PRO A 51 -12.67 14.93 -0.36
N ASN A 52 -13.81 14.54 -0.94
CA ASN A 52 -15.10 15.19 -0.71
C ASN A 52 -16.15 14.20 -0.18
N ILE A 53 -17.17 14.73 0.50
CA ILE A 53 -18.33 13.95 0.96
C ILE A 53 -18.91 13.11 -0.21
N GLY A 54 -19.14 11.85 0.07
CA GLY A 54 -19.64 10.87 -0.90
C GLY A 54 -18.59 10.30 -1.87
N ASN A 55 -17.36 10.83 -1.91
CA ASN A 55 -16.31 10.19 -2.67
C ASN A 55 -16.01 8.81 -2.08
N PHE A 56 -15.77 7.84 -2.96
CA PHE A 56 -15.45 6.49 -2.54
C PHE A 56 -14.35 5.84 -3.38
N LYS A 57 -13.67 4.88 -2.78
CA LYS A 57 -12.81 3.89 -3.40
C LYS A 57 -13.30 2.49 -3.04
N THR A 58 -13.19 1.53 -3.96
CA THR A 58 -13.38 0.11 -3.64
C THR A 58 -12.04 -0.57 -3.45
N PHE A 59 -12.04 -1.59 -2.62
CA PHE A 59 -10.89 -2.45 -2.40
C PHE A 59 -11.35 -3.91 -2.30
N ASP A 60 -10.90 -4.71 -3.26
CA ASP A 60 -11.17 -6.13 -3.34
C ASP A 60 -9.92 -6.93 -2.94
N LEU A 61 -10.07 -7.91 -2.07
CA LEU A 61 -8.99 -8.73 -1.54
C LEU A 61 -9.44 -10.18 -1.41
N CYS A 62 -8.91 -11.09 -2.23
CA CYS A 62 -9.11 -12.53 -2.08
C CYS A 62 -10.58 -12.93 -1.80
N GLY A 63 -11.51 -12.37 -2.58
CA GLY A 63 -12.95 -12.62 -2.44
C GLY A 63 -13.70 -11.66 -1.49
N GLU A 64 -13.02 -10.98 -0.58
CA GLU A 64 -13.60 -9.91 0.22
C GLU A 64 -13.71 -8.62 -0.59
N ARG A 65 -14.65 -7.75 -0.23
CA ARG A 65 -14.94 -6.51 -0.95
C ARG A 65 -15.24 -5.40 0.03
N ALA A 66 -14.46 -4.33 -0.02
CA ALA A 66 -14.72 -3.12 0.76
C ALA A 66 -15.11 -1.94 -0.13
N ILE A 67 -15.85 -1.02 0.45
CA ILE A 67 -16.02 0.34 -0.01
C ILE A 67 -15.51 1.28 1.10
N ILE A 68 -14.60 2.15 0.75
CA ILE A 68 -14.07 3.20 1.62
C ILE A 68 -14.63 4.52 1.10
N LEU A 69 -15.24 5.30 1.97
CA LEU A 69 -15.88 6.55 1.54
C LEU A 69 -15.74 7.66 2.57
N ARG A 70 -16.00 8.89 2.12
CA ARG A 70 -16.11 10.07 2.97
C ARG A 70 -17.59 10.28 3.33
N ASP A 71 -17.92 10.22 4.61
CA ASP A 71 -19.29 10.42 5.08
C ASP A 71 -19.69 11.91 5.21
N THR A 72 -20.90 12.19 5.69
CA THR A 72 -21.44 13.54 5.87
C THR A 72 -20.73 14.35 6.95
N ASN A 73 -20.04 13.70 7.89
CA ASN A 73 -19.25 14.33 8.95
C ASN A 73 -17.79 14.55 8.53
N PHE A 74 -17.47 14.25 7.27
CA PHE A 74 -16.11 14.29 6.75
C PHE A 74 -15.19 13.18 7.31
N ASP A 75 -15.78 12.16 7.95
CA ASP A 75 -15.06 10.99 8.42
C ASP A 75 -14.85 9.99 7.28
N VAL A 76 -13.74 9.25 7.34
CA VAL A 76 -13.55 8.06 6.51
C VAL A 76 -14.32 6.91 7.13
N LYS A 77 -15.11 6.21 6.34
CA LYS A 77 -15.83 4.99 6.72
C LYS A 77 -15.46 3.86 5.77
N ALA A 78 -15.42 2.65 6.29
CA ALA A 78 -15.22 1.45 5.49
C ALA A 78 -16.30 0.41 5.78
N PHE A 79 -16.92 -0.11 4.73
CA PHE A 79 -17.99 -1.11 4.80
C PHE A 79 -17.68 -2.26 3.85
N HIS A 80 -18.24 -3.45 4.14
CA HIS A 80 -18.32 -4.48 3.11
C HIS A 80 -19.18 -3.96 1.94
N ASN A 81 -18.66 -4.03 0.74
CA ASN A 81 -19.34 -3.60 -0.50
C ASN A 81 -20.40 -4.62 -0.91
N ILE A 82 -21.30 -4.93 0.02
CA ILE A 82 -22.30 -6.01 -0.08
C ILE A 82 -23.64 -5.53 0.50
N CYS A 83 -24.70 -5.57 -0.30
CA CYS A 83 -26.05 -5.24 0.15
C CYS A 83 -26.57 -6.25 1.17
N ARG A 84 -27.15 -5.77 2.27
CA ARG A 84 -27.68 -6.58 3.37
C ARG A 84 -28.95 -7.36 3.01
N HIS A 85 -29.56 -7.06 1.85
CA HIS A 85 -30.75 -7.79 1.37
C HIS A 85 -30.36 -9.18 0.85
N ARG A 86 -29.65 -9.25 -0.29
CA ARG A 86 -29.30 -10.50 -0.99
C ARG A 86 -27.87 -10.53 -1.52
N GLY A 87 -26.94 -9.85 -0.86
CA GLY A 87 -25.51 -9.95 -1.15
C GLY A 87 -25.03 -9.29 -2.44
N SER A 88 -25.87 -8.50 -3.13
CA SER A 88 -25.44 -7.77 -4.33
C SER A 88 -24.34 -6.76 -3.99
N ARG A 89 -23.36 -6.62 -4.87
CA ARG A 89 -22.37 -5.53 -4.78
C ARG A 89 -23.09 -4.18 -4.89
N LEU A 90 -22.77 -3.24 -3.99
CA LEU A 90 -23.41 -1.91 -3.96
C LEU A 90 -22.83 -1.00 -5.03
N VAL A 91 -21.51 -0.96 -5.18
CA VAL A 91 -20.80 -0.20 -6.21
C VAL A 91 -19.82 -1.10 -6.95
N THR A 92 -19.77 -0.97 -8.28
CA THR A 92 -18.94 -1.79 -9.17
C THR A 92 -17.73 -1.04 -9.72
N LYS A 93 -17.73 0.29 -9.61
CA LYS A 93 -16.62 1.14 -10.04
C LYS A 93 -15.53 1.17 -8.97
N ASP A 94 -14.28 1.27 -9.40
CA ASP A 94 -13.13 1.36 -8.48
C ASP A 94 -13.15 2.65 -7.67
N GLN A 95 -13.71 3.73 -8.20
CA GLN A 95 -13.87 5.02 -7.54
C GLN A 95 -15.06 5.80 -8.11
N GLY A 96 -15.54 6.75 -7.34
CA GLY A 96 -16.64 7.62 -7.79
C GLY A 96 -17.19 8.47 -6.65
N THR A 97 -18.41 8.97 -6.87
CA THR A 97 -19.12 9.79 -5.89
C THR A 97 -20.54 9.28 -5.71
N CYS A 98 -20.91 8.96 -4.48
CA CYS A 98 -22.27 8.74 -4.04
C CYS A 98 -22.80 10.04 -3.45
N LYS A 99 -23.66 10.76 -4.16
CA LYS A 99 -24.07 12.13 -3.71
C LYS A 99 -24.53 12.19 -2.25
N ASN A 100 -25.53 11.40 -1.87
CA ASN A 100 -26.11 11.43 -0.53
C ASN A 100 -26.42 10.04 0.04
N ALA A 101 -26.18 8.99 -0.71
CA ALA A 101 -26.51 7.62 -0.31
C ALA A 101 -25.86 6.59 -1.24
N LEU A 102 -25.70 5.39 -0.71
CA LEU A 102 -25.40 4.18 -1.48
C LEU A 102 -26.73 3.51 -1.86
N ILE A 103 -26.96 3.29 -3.14
CA ILE A 103 -28.19 2.66 -3.65
C ILE A 103 -27.83 1.31 -4.25
N CYS A 104 -28.42 0.25 -3.71
CA CYS A 104 -28.22 -1.10 -4.25
C CYS A 104 -28.82 -1.19 -5.67
N PRO A 105 -28.02 -1.59 -6.68
CA PRO A 105 -28.47 -1.63 -8.06
C PRO A 105 -29.50 -2.74 -8.32
N PHE A 106 -29.62 -3.72 -7.40
CA PHE A 106 -30.49 -4.87 -7.61
C PHE A 106 -31.97 -4.57 -7.25
N HIS A 107 -32.21 -4.08 -6.01
CA HIS A 107 -33.60 -3.83 -5.54
C HIS A 107 -33.78 -2.45 -4.92
N GLY A 108 -32.86 -1.52 -5.14
CA GLY A 108 -33.01 -0.14 -4.68
C GLY A 108 -32.97 0.06 -3.15
N TRP A 109 -32.37 -0.86 -2.39
CA TRP A 109 -32.12 -0.59 -0.97
C TRP A 109 -31.14 0.58 -0.84
N VAL A 110 -31.46 1.52 0.04
CA VAL A 110 -30.73 2.77 0.20
C VAL A 110 -30.06 2.81 1.55
N TYR A 111 -28.76 3.09 1.56
CA TYR A 111 -27.97 3.27 2.76
C TYR A 111 -27.44 4.70 2.82
N ASN A 112 -27.43 5.28 4.01
CA ASN A 112 -26.75 6.54 4.27
C ASN A 112 -25.22 6.38 4.10
N LEU A 113 -24.49 7.48 4.01
CA LEU A 113 -23.03 7.43 3.89
C LEU A 113 -22.34 6.94 5.19
N ASP A 114 -23.04 6.94 6.32
CA ASP A 114 -22.60 6.33 7.57
C ASP A 114 -22.89 4.82 7.66
N GLY A 115 -23.44 4.23 6.59
CA GLY A 115 -23.76 2.81 6.48
C GLY A 115 -25.14 2.41 7.01
N THR A 116 -25.87 3.29 7.67
CA THR A 116 -27.21 2.99 8.20
C THR A 116 -28.23 2.76 7.08
N LEU A 117 -29.14 1.78 7.25
CA LEU A 117 -30.21 1.54 6.29
C LEU A 117 -31.20 2.72 6.32
N ARG A 118 -31.28 3.48 5.22
CA ARG A 118 -32.27 4.55 5.05
C ARG A 118 -33.65 3.97 4.78
N GLY A 119 -33.72 2.99 3.87
CA GLY A 119 -34.97 2.30 3.52
C GLY A 119 -34.80 1.29 2.42
N ALA A 120 -35.83 0.45 2.28
CA ALA A 120 -35.98 -0.51 1.20
C ALA A 120 -37.03 -0.01 0.19
N SER A 121 -36.86 -0.32 -1.09
CA SER A 121 -37.94 -0.15 -2.06
C SER A 121 -39.08 -1.10 -1.70
N GLN A 122 -40.35 -0.68 -1.96
CA GLN A 122 -41.54 -1.46 -1.64
C GLN A 122 -41.53 -2.01 -0.19
N PRO A 123 -41.45 -1.18 0.83
CA PRO A 123 -41.26 -1.62 2.21
C PRO A 123 -42.42 -2.50 2.72
N LYS A 124 -43.61 -2.39 2.11
CA LYS A 124 -44.78 -3.23 2.41
C LYS A 124 -44.59 -4.71 2.03
N SER A 125 -43.60 -5.03 1.21
CA SER A 125 -43.23 -6.41 0.84
C SER A 125 -42.44 -7.15 1.87
N PHE A 126 -42.06 -6.47 2.96
CA PHE A 126 -41.25 -7.01 4.07
C PHE A 126 -42.01 -6.90 5.39
N PRO A 127 -41.76 -7.80 6.35
CA PRO A 127 -42.05 -7.50 7.76
C PRO A 127 -41.36 -6.20 8.15
N PRO A 128 -41.75 -5.54 9.25
CA PRO A 128 -41.04 -4.37 9.73
C PRO A 128 -39.53 -4.64 9.84
N LEU A 129 -38.72 -3.91 9.06
CA LEU A 129 -37.27 -4.07 9.02
C LEU A 129 -36.65 -3.30 10.19
N ASP A 130 -35.88 -3.97 11.03
CA ASP A 130 -34.96 -3.29 11.94
C ASP A 130 -33.81 -2.68 11.13
N LYS A 131 -33.83 -1.36 11.00
CA LYS A 131 -32.82 -0.62 10.23
C LYS A 131 -31.42 -0.81 10.79
N ASN A 132 -31.25 -1.01 12.08
CA ASN A 132 -29.94 -1.23 12.70
C ASN A 132 -29.37 -2.59 12.29
N GLU A 133 -30.21 -3.64 12.33
CA GLU A 133 -29.83 -4.98 11.92
C GLU A 133 -29.40 -5.04 10.44
N PHE A 134 -30.10 -4.29 9.57
CA PHE A 134 -29.88 -4.28 8.13
C PHE A 134 -28.93 -3.15 7.66
N SER A 135 -28.27 -2.43 8.54
CA SER A 135 -27.20 -1.50 8.22
C SER A 135 -25.98 -2.22 7.65
N LEU A 136 -25.16 -1.54 6.85
CA LEU A 136 -23.95 -2.12 6.27
C LEU A 136 -23.00 -2.61 7.36
N ARG A 137 -22.37 -3.74 7.11
CA ARG A 137 -21.32 -4.26 7.99
C ARG A 137 -20.05 -3.43 7.79
N THR A 138 -19.50 -2.97 8.89
CA THR A 138 -18.23 -2.22 8.89
C THR A 138 -17.07 -3.15 8.57
N VAL A 139 -16.09 -2.61 7.83
CA VAL A 139 -14.74 -3.17 7.73
C VAL A 139 -13.85 -2.40 8.69
N GLU A 140 -13.04 -3.09 9.47
CA GLU A 140 -12.10 -2.45 10.38
C GLU A 140 -11.14 -1.58 9.58
N HIS A 141 -10.95 -0.33 9.98
CA HIS A 141 -10.06 0.59 9.28
C HIS A 141 -9.38 1.57 10.23
N GLU A 142 -8.18 1.96 9.87
CA GLU A 142 -7.37 2.96 10.55
C GLU A 142 -6.68 3.86 9.53
N ILE A 143 -6.26 5.04 9.97
CA ILE A 143 -5.53 6.00 9.13
C ILE A 143 -4.18 6.30 9.77
N TRP A 144 -3.12 6.16 8.96
CA TRP A 144 -1.78 6.57 9.35
C TRP A 144 -1.16 7.43 8.26
N ASN A 145 -0.77 8.65 8.62
CA ASN A 145 -0.17 9.63 7.70
C ASN A 145 -0.90 9.78 6.35
N GLY A 146 -2.24 9.73 6.38
CA GLY A 146 -3.10 9.83 5.20
C GLY A 146 -3.42 8.51 4.50
N PHE A 147 -2.65 7.45 4.71
CA PHE A 147 -2.97 6.12 4.18
C PHE A 147 -4.08 5.47 4.99
N VAL A 148 -5.10 4.99 4.31
CA VAL A 148 -6.24 4.27 4.89
C VAL A 148 -5.95 2.79 4.82
N PHE A 149 -5.87 2.17 5.98
CA PHE A 149 -5.70 0.73 6.14
C PHE A 149 -7.04 0.08 6.43
N VAL A 150 -7.22 -1.13 5.92
CA VAL A 150 -8.40 -1.97 6.20
C VAL A 150 -7.98 -3.36 6.60
N ARG A 151 -8.83 -4.02 7.42
CA ARG A 151 -8.68 -5.41 7.81
C ARG A 151 -10.05 -6.08 7.81
N PHE A 152 -10.21 -7.15 7.05
CA PHE A 152 -11.52 -7.81 6.89
C PHE A 152 -11.93 -8.72 8.05
N LYS A 153 -10.93 -9.30 8.71
CA LYS A 153 -11.11 -10.18 9.87
C LYS A 153 -10.15 -9.75 10.98
N LYS A 154 -10.60 -9.82 12.22
CA LYS A 154 -9.70 -9.59 13.35
C LYS A 154 -8.53 -10.57 13.30
N GLY A 155 -7.32 -10.07 13.45
CA GLY A 155 -6.08 -10.83 13.34
C GLY A 155 -5.08 -10.51 14.46
N PRO A 156 -3.87 -11.06 14.36
CA PRO A 156 -2.85 -10.96 15.40
C PRO A 156 -2.16 -9.59 15.45
N GLN A 157 -2.22 -8.81 14.36
CA GLN A 157 -1.56 -7.51 14.34
C GLN A 157 -2.26 -6.54 15.30
N PRO A 158 -1.49 -5.71 16.02
CA PRO A 158 -2.02 -4.59 16.80
C PRO A 158 -2.63 -3.52 15.87
N SER A 159 -3.00 -2.38 16.41
CA SER A 159 -3.44 -1.25 15.60
C SER A 159 -2.33 -0.78 14.64
N VAL A 160 -2.72 -0.17 13.51
CA VAL A 160 -1.74 0.41 12.56
C VAL A 160 -0.86 1.45 13.26
N ARG A 161 -1.48 2.23 14.17
CA ARG A 161 -0.76 3.21 14.97
C ARG A 161 0.32 2.59 15.84
N GLU A 162 0.02 1.48 16.53
CA GLU A 162 1.00 0.77 17.34
C GLU A 162 2.10 0.14 16.49
N LEU A 163 1.76 -0.40 15.31
CA LEU A 163 2.73 -0.97 14.38
C LEU A 163 3.76 0.07 13.89
N LEU A 164 3.31 1.28 13.59
CA LEU A 164 4.10 2.30 12.88
C LEU A 164 4.57 3.45 13.78
N ASN A 165 4.20 3.48 15.07
CA ASN A 165 4.50 4.59 15.98
C ASN A 165 5.98 4.97 16.08
N LYS A 166 6.88 3.98 16.01
CA LYS A 166 8.33 4.21 16.06
C LYS A 166 8.85 5.04 14.88
N TYR A 167 8.07 5.12 13.81
CA TYR A 167 8.41 5.87 12.59
C TYR A 167 7.64 7.19 12.46
N ASP A 168 6.74 7.53 13.39
CA ASP A 168 5.93 8.74 13.31
C ASP A 168 6.77 10.01 13.19
N ALA A 169 7.87 10.10 13.92
CA ALA A 169 8.77 11.26 13.87
C ALA A 169 9.40 11.43 12.48
N GLU A 170 9.91 10.35 11.88
CA GLU A 170 10.46 10.36 10.52
C GLU A 170 9.38 10.65 9.48
N ALA A 171 8.26 9.91 9.55
CA ALA A 171 7.16 10.01 8.60
C ALA A 171 6.50 11.40 8.58
N SER A 172 6.42 12.07 9.74
CA SER A 172 5.79 13.38 9.86
C SER A 172 6.45 14.46 8.99
N GLY A 173 7.77 14.36 8.76
CA GLY A 173 8.51 15.28 7.90
C GLY A 173 8.09 15.22 6.43
N TYR A 174 7.64 14.07 5.98
CA TYR A 174 7.18 13.88 4.59
C TYR A 174 5.78 14.44 4.31
N LYS A 175 5.04 14.89 5.32
CA LYS A 175 3.71 15.49 5.16
C LYS A 175 2.80 14.66 4.25
N MET A 176 2.85 13.34 4.38
CA MET A 176 2.13 12.43 3.48
C MET A 176 0.63 12.72 3.45
N SER A 177 0.01 13.01 4.60
CA SER A 177 -1.42 13.35 4.69
C SER A 177 -1.85 14.59 3.88
N GLU A 178 -0.91 15.46 3.52
CA GLU A 178 -1.17 16.67 2.72
C GLU A 178 -0.98 16.43 1.21
N GLN A 179 -0.47 15.27 0.84
CA GLN A 179 -0.20 14.93 -0.56
C GLN A 179 -1.47 14.56 -1.32
N ILE A 180 -1.42 14.74 -2.64
CA ILE A 180 -2.51 14.44 -3.56
C ILE A 180 -2.07 13.41 -4.60
N PRO A 181 -2.99 12.62 -5.19
CA PRO A 181 -2.65 11.65 -6.21
C PRO A 181 -1.93 12.29 -7.41
N THR A 182 -0.98 11.56 -8.02
CA THR A 182 -0.38 11.96 -9.30
C THR A 182 -1.29 11.56 -10.46
N ASP A 183 -1.48 10.25 -10.68
CA ASP A 183 -2.16 9.67 -11.84
C ASP A 183 -3.20 8.61 -11.48
N GLY A 184 -3.45 8.41 -10.17
CA GLY A 184 -4.35 7.37 -9.66
C GLY A 184 -3.65 6.02 -9.45
N PHE A 185 -4.47 4.96 -9.35
CA PHE A 185 -3.97 3.61 -9.08
C PHE A 185 -3.48 2.94 -10.35
N TRP A 186 -2.32 2.29 -10.22
CA TRP A 186 -1.79 1.40 -11.23
C TRP A 186 -1.91 -0.05 -10.75
N THR A 187 -2.27 -0.93 -11.66
CA THR A 187 -2.36 -2.37 -11.39
C THR A 187 -1.73 -3.15 -12.52
N GLU A 188 -1.03 -4.22 -12.18
CA GLU A 188 -0.44 -5.13 -13.16
C GLU A 188 -0.55 -6.57 -12.68
N THR A 189 -0.75 -7.48 -13.62
CA THR A 189 -0.68 -8.92 -13.35
C THR A 189 0.72 -9.43 -13.62
N SER A 190 1.29 -10.19 -12.68
CA SER A 190 2.58 -10.86 -12.82
C SER A 190 2.39 -12.38 -12.88
N PRO A 191 3.10 -13.10 -13.78
CA PRO A 191 2.98 -14.56 -13.95
C PRO A 191 3.85 -15.35 -12.96
N VAL A 192 3.89 -14.91 -11.70
CA VAL A 192 4.68 -15.53 -10.63
C VAL A 192 3.89 -15.55 -9.32
N ASN A 193 4.32 -16.39 -8.39
CA ASN A 193 3.80 -16.41 -7.02
C ASN A 193 4.06 -15.05 -6.34
N TRP A 194 3.13 -14.58 -5.51
CA TRP A 194 3.25 -13.31 -4.80
C TRP A 194 4.52 -13.25 -3.90
N LYS A 195 4.93 -14.39 -3.34
CA LYS A 195 6.15 -14.48 -2.51
C LYS A 195 7.42 -14.21 -3.32
N SER A 196 7.47 -14.63 -4.59
CA SER A 196 8.64 -14.36 -5.44
C SER A 196 8.85 -12.85 -5.64
N ILE A 197 7.76 -12.08 -5.75
CA ILE A 197 7.84 -10.62 -5.82
C ILE A 197 8.34 -10.06 -4.48
N ARG A 198 7.79 -10.55 -3.37
CA ARG A 198 8.16 -10.11 -2.03
C ARG A 198 9.60 -10.47 -1.66
N ASP A 199 10.08 -11.64 -2.08
CA ASP A 199 11.45 -12.10 -1.83
C ASP A 199 12.48 -11.16 -2.48
N VAL A 200 12.22 -10.69 -3.69
CA VAL A 200 13.09 -9.71 -4.38
C VAL A 200 13.04 -8.34 -3.68
N ASP A 201 11.86 -7.90 -3.23
CA ASP A 201 11.69 -6.58 -2.63
C ASP A 201 12.17 -6.49 -1.16
N ASN A 202 12.28 -7.62 -0.46
CA ASN A 202 12.60 -7.63 0.98
C ASN A 202 14.07 -7.39 1.31
N GLU A 203 14.97 -7.31 0.32
CA GLU A 203 16.39 -7.13 0.55
C GLU A 203 17.03 -6.26 -0.54
N GLY A 204 18.05 -5.51 -0.18
CA GLY A 204 18.81 -4.68 -1.12
C GLY A 204 20.13 -5.30 -1.57
N TYR A 205 20.42 -6.55 -1.21
CA TYR A 205 21.68 -7.22 -1.55
C TYR A 205 21.88 -7.36 -3.07
N HIS A 206 20.79 -7.57 -3.82
CA HIS A 206 20.80 -7.69 -5.28
C HIS A 206 20.98 -6.34 -6.01
N VAL A 207 20.73 -5.19 -5.36
CA VAL A 207 20.77 -3.84 -5.96
C VAL A 207 22.08 -3.59 -6.70
N ALA A 208 23.21 -4.00 -6.12
CA ALA A 208 24.52 -3.78 -6.71
C ALA A 208 24.71 -4.45 -8.10
N MET A 209 24.01 -5.56 -8.33
CA MET A 209 24.11 -6.34 -9.57
C MET A 209 22.95 -6.11 -10.51
N ALA A 210 21.76 -5.92 -9.96
CA ALA A 210 20.51 -5.86 -10.73
C ALA A 210 20.13 -4.45 -11.17
N HIS A 211 20.44 -3.42 -10.37
CA HIS A 211 19.92 -2.06 -10.55
C HIS A 211 21.02 -1.01 -10.75
N PRO A 212 21.56 -0.85 -11.95
CA PRO A 212 22.64 0.12 -12.22
C PRO A 212 22.29 1.56 -11.80
N ALA A 213 21.02 1.97 -11.94
CA ALA A 213 20.57 3.30 -11.55
C ALA A 213 20.53 3.46 -10.02
N LEU A 214 19.98 2.48 -9.28
CA LEU A 214 19.98 2.53 -7.82
C LEU A 214 21.41 2.41 -7.26
N GLN A 215 22.24 1.54 -7.83
CA GLN A 215 23.65 1.42 -7.44
C GLN A 215 24.41 2.74 -7.65
N ASP A 216 24.12 3.48 -8.71
CA ASP A 216 24.72 4.80 -8.93
C ASP A 216 24.15 5.87 -7.97
N LEU A 217 22.89 5.71 -7.54
CA LEU A 217 22.23 6.61 -6.59
C LEU A 217 22.73 6.39 -5.16
N TYR A 218 22.73 5.14 -4.70
CA TYR A 218 23.01 4.77 -3.30
C TYR A 218 24.43 4.28 -3.05
N GLY A 219 25.04 3.59 -4.04
CA GLY A 219 26.31 2.91 -3.83
C GLY A 219 26.20 1.87 -2.71
N SER A 220 27.13 1.96 -1.75
CA SER A 220 27.12 1.13 -0.54
C SER A 220 26.28 1.72 0.63
N ASN A 221 25.54 2.79 0.39
CA ASN A 221 24.78 3.48 1.44
C ASN A 221 23.33 2.95 1.54
N TYR A 222 23.08 1.75 1.06
CA TYR A 222 21.81 1.07 1.24
C TYR A 222 21.84 0.27 2.56
N TYR A 223 20.73 0.32 3.31
CA TYR A 223 20.59 -0.36 4.59
C TYR A 223 19.20 -0.95 4.74
N ASP A 224 19.15 -2.23 5.10
CA ASP A 224 17.91 -2.96 5.42
C ASP A 224 17.84 -3.25 6.92
N GLU A 225 16.74 -2.86 7.54
CA GLU A 225 16.32 -3.36 8.85
C GLU A 225 15.29 -4.47 8.62
N SER A 226 15.63 -5.69 9.01
CA SER A 226 14.75 -6.85 8.85
C SER A 226 13.41 -6.68 9.57
N TYR A 227 12.41 -7.44 9.13
CA TYR A 227 11.10 -7.45 9.79
C TYR A 227 11.21 -7.73 11.28
N LYS A 228 10.64 -6.82 12.05
CA LYS A 228 10.44 -6.96 13.48
C LYS A 228 9.03 -6.52 13.79
N ASP A 229 8.28 -7.38 14.48
CA ASP A 229 6.88 -7.12 14.85
C ASP A 229 5.98 -6.77 13.64
N GLY A 230 6.28 -7.34 12.47
CA GLY A 230 5.53 -7.14 11.24
C GLY A 230 5.90 -5.92 10.42
N ILE A 231 6.94 -5.17 10.79
CA ILE A 231 7.43 -4.01 10.05
C ILE A 231 8.93 -4.14 9.77
N SER A 232 9.33 -3.82 8.53
CA SER A 232 10.73 -3.60 8.14
C SER A 232 10.94 -2.14 7.76
N ARG A 233 12.19 -1.71 7.76
CA ARG A 233 12.59 -0.39 7.27
C ARG A 233 13.86 -0.50 6.45
N SER A 234 13.81 0.03 5.24
CA SER A 234 14.98 0.13 4.37
C SER A 234 15.23 1.58 4.01
N GLU A 235 16.48 1.93 3.78
CA GLU A 235 16.85 3.25 3.30
C GLU A 235 18.01 3.19 2.30
N GLY A 236 17.94 4.06 1.30
CA GLY A 236 19.02 4.30 0.36
C GLY A 236 19.47 5.76 0.41
N LYS A 237 20.63 6.04 1.02
CA LYS A 237 21.22 7.39 1.07
C LYS A 237 22.01 7.66 -0.20
N PHE A 238 21.81 8.85 -0.79
CA PHE A 238 22.52 9.21 -2.02
C PHE A 238 24.01 9.30 -1.79
N THR A 239 24.77 8.79 -2.75
CA THR A 239 26.23 9.01 -2.77
C THR A 239 26.56 10.48 -3.05
N ALA A 240 27.73 10.92 -2.60
CA ALA A 240 28.24 12.28 -2.89
C ALA A 240 28.61 12.47 -4.37
N SER A 241 28.74 11.40 -5.15
CA SER A 241 29.05 11.46 -6.59
C SER A 241 27.95 12.15 -7.37
N LYS A 242 28.28 12.77 -8.50
CA LYS A 242 27.28 13.38 -9.41
C LYS A 242 26.39 12.35 -10.09
N GLY A 243 26.74 11.07 -10.04
CA GLY A 243 26.10 9.99 -10.78
C GLY A 243 26.57 9.87 -12.23
N ARG A 244 26.70 8.63 -12.71
CA ARG A 244 27.05 8.28 -14.10
C ARG A 244 25.81 8.11 -14.95
N HIS A 245 24.80 7.44 -14.38
CA HIS A 245 23.51 7.23 -15.02
C HIS A 245 22.80 8.56 -15.27
N TRP A 246 22.27 8.76 -16.47
CA TRP A 246 21.67 10.04 -16.86
C TRP A 246 20.52 10.46 -15.92
N GLY A 247 19.64 9.53 -15.59
CA GLY A 247 18.51 9.76 -14.68
C GLY A 247 19.00 10.20 -13.30
N VAL A 248 19.96 9.47 -12.73
CA VAL A 248 20.51 9.73 -11.39
C VAL A 248 21.24 11.08 -11.34
N ARG A 249 22.09 11.36 -12.33
CA ARG A 249 22.80 12.64 -12.42
C ARG A 249 21.87 13.84 -12.45
N ASN A 250 20.79 13.74 -13.25
CA ASN A 250 19.81 14.81 -13.34
C ASN A 250 18.91 14.85 -12.09
N TYR A 251 18.52 13.70 -11.54
CA TYR A 251 17.76 13.65 -10.29
C TYR A 251 18.51 14.37 -9.17
N LYS A 252 19.75 14.02 -8.90
CA LYS A 252 20.60 14.69 -7.88
C LYS A 252 20.75 16.19 -8.12
N LYS A 253 20.81 16.62 -9.40
CA LYS A 253 20.89 18.04 -9.77
C LYS A 253 19.59 18.79 -9.49
N PHE A 254 18.44 18.18 -9.73
CA PHE A 254 17.13 18.83 -9.66
C PHE A 254 16.36 18.50 -8.39
N SER A 255 16.80 17.53 -7.60
CA SER A 255 16.13 17.17 -6.33
C SER A 255 15.90 18.43 -5.50
N LYS A 256 14.65 18.61 -5.10
CA LYS A 256 14.18 19.74 -4.32
C LYS A 256 13.23 19.24 -3.26
N PRO A 257 13.76 18.83 -2.11
CA PRO A 257 12.97 18.33 -1.01
C PRO A 257 11.92 19.32 -0.54
N HIS A 258 10.84 18.82 0.03
CA HIS A 258 9.87 19.66 0.73
C HIS A 258 10.57 20.42 1.89
N LYS A 259 10.17 21.67 2.11
CA LYS A 259 10.81 22.55 3.10
C LYS A 259 10.80 22.01 4.54
N ASP A 260 9.78 21.22 4.88
CA ASP A 260 9.60 20.64 6.21
C ASP A 260 10.31 19.28 6.37
N LEU A 261 10.93 18.76 5.31
CA LEU A 261 11.63 17.49 5.35
C LEU A 261 12.94 17.65 6.15
N PRO A 262 13.23 16.77 7.12
CA PRO A 262 14.50 16.79 7.85
C PRO A 262 15.70 16.72 6.90
N LYS A 263 16.81 17.40 7.26
CA LYS A 263 17.99 17.45 6.38
C LYS A 263 18.57 16.08 6.06
N GLU A 264 18.52 15.16 7.00
CA GLU A 264 18.96 13.77 6.85
C GLU A 264 18.13 13.00 5.82
N SER A 265 16.87 13.37 5.63
CA SER A 265 15.94 12.74 4.68
C SER A 265 16.00 13.36 3.27
N ASN A 266 16.65 14.52 3.14
CA ASN A 266 16.71 15.27 1.87
C ASN A 266 17.38 14.53 0.72
N GLN A 267 18.22 13.55 1.01
CA GLN A 267 18.97 12.75 0.06
C GLN A 267 18.86 11.26 0.40
N THR A 268 17.64 10.84 0.73
CA THR A 268 17.38 9.47 1.14
C THR A 268 16.03 9.02 0.59
N TRP A 269 15.97 7.81 0.06
CA TRP A 269 14.71 7.09 -0.16
C TRP A 269 14.50 6.16 1.02
N VAL A 270 13.28 6.12 1.54
CA VAL A 270 12.91 5.32 2.71
C VAL A 270 11.73 4.44 2.36
N TYR A 271 11.76 3.20 2.84
CA TYR A 271 10.73 2.20 2.59
C TYR A 271 10.30 1.57 3.90
N TYR A 272 9.00 1.51 4.16
CA TYR A 272 8.42 0.77 5.27
C TYR A 272 7.71 -0.46 4.72
N GLY A 273 8.29 -1.64 4.92
CA GLY A 273 7.64 -2.90 4.63
C GLY A 273 6.66 -3.25 5.74
N ILE A 274 5.41 -3.50 5.39
CA ILE A 274 4.32 -3.86 6.29
C ILE A 274 3.86 -5.27 5.93
N PHE A 275 4.10 -6.21 6.84
CA PHE A 275 3.72 -7.60 6.62
C PHE A 275 2.20 -7.74 6.41
N PRO A 276 1.71 -8.55 5.42
CA PRO A 276 2.49 -9.52 4.64
C PRO A 276 3.04 -8.98 3.32
N ASN A 277 2.51 -7.89 2.76
CA ASN A 277 2.67 -7.59 1.34
C ASN A 277 2.68 -6.11 0.97
N SER A 278 2.71 -5.22 1.92
CA SER A 278 2.60 -3.78 1.63
C SER A 278 3.91 -3.08 1.86
N VAL A 279 4.21 -2.09 1.02
CA VAL A 279 5.29 -1.14 1.23
C VAL A 279 4.76 0.27 1.09
N ILE A 280 5.14 1.14 2.00
CA ILE A 280 5.03 2.60 1.85
C ILE A 280 6.43 3.13 1.63
N ALA A 281 6.65 3.73 0.48
CA ALA A 281 7.93 4.31 0.11
C ALA A 281 7.85 5.83 0.05
N MET A 282 8.92 6.48 0.46
CA MET A 282 9.04 7.94 0.51
C MET A 282 10.34 8.39 -0.14
N THR A 283 10.20 9.33 -1.05
CA THR A 283 11.32 10.09 -1.60
C THR A 283 11.22 11.54 -1.16
N PRO A 284 12.25 12.37 -1.35
CA PRO A 284 12.15 13.79 -1.04
C PRO A 284 10.99 14.54 -1.70
N GLU A 285 10.43 14.01 -2.78
CA GLU A 285 9.40 14.65 -3.61
C GLU A 285 8.04 13.94 -3.59
N THR A 286 7.98 12.66 -3.16
CA THR A 286 6.77 11.83 -3.27
C THR A 286 6.64 10.85 -2.13
N SER A 287 5.41 10.37 -1.93
CA SER A 287 5.15 9.12 -1.24
C SER A 287 4.37 8.20 -2.17
N LEU A 288 4.54 6.91 -1.99
CA LEU A 288 3.80 5.90 -2.75
C LEU A 288 3.56 4.67 -1.87
N PHE A 289 2.62 3.86 -2.27
CA PHE A 289 2.53 2.50 -1.75
C PHE A 289 2.46 1.52 -2.90
N TYR A 290 2.89 0.30 -2.65
CA TYR A 290 2.66 -0.85 -3.52
C TYR A 290 2.41 -2.12 -2.70
N GLN A 291 1.69 -3.05 -3.32
CA GLN A 291 1.23 -4.29 -2.70
C GLN A 291 1.11 -5.37 -3.78
N GLU A 292 1.38 -6.60 -3.40
CA GLU A 292 1.11 -7.77 -4.24
C GLU A 292 0.10 -8.70 -3.58
N PHE A 293 -0.80 -9.25 -4.40
CA PHE A 293 -1.82 -10.20 -3.97
C PHE A 293 -1.82 -11.44 -4.85
N PRO A 294 -2.01 -12.62 -4.28
CA PRO A 294 -2.15 -13.83 -5.06
C PRO A 294 -3.47 -13.83 -5.87
N ILE A 295 -3.39 -14.27 -7.12
CA ILE A 295 -4.54 -14.69 -7.94
C ILE A 295 -4.60 -16.22 -7.93
N SER A 296 -3.46 -16.87 -8.05
CA SER A 296 -3.22 -18.31 -7.99
C SER A 296 -1.82 -18.58 -7.43
N THR A 297 -1.40 -19.83 -7.37
CA THR A 297 -0.04 -20.20 -6.93
C THR A 297 1.06 -19.65 -7.85
N ASP A 298 0.74 -19.38 -9.11
CA ASP A 298 1.66 -18.95 -10.17
C ASP A 298 1.30 -17.60 -10.79
N LYS A 299 0.38 -16.87 -10.19
CA LYS A 299 -0.10 -15.59 -10.71
C LYS A 299 -0.46 -14.62 -9.59
N SER A 300 -0.01 -13.40 -9.73
CA SER A 300 -0.22 -12.33 -8.76
C SER A 300 -0.71 -11.05 -9.42
N ILE A 301 -1.28 -10.16 -8.64
CA ILE A 301 -1.57 -8.79 -9.03
C ILE A 301 -0.76 -7.84 -8.15
N ILE A 302 -0.08 -6.90 -8.78
CA ILE A 302 0.61 -5.79 -8.12
C ILE A 302 -0.28 -4.56 -8.24
N ARG A 303 -0.37 -3.79 -7.17
CA ARG A 303 -1.16 -2.58 -7.08
C ARG A 303 -0.34 -1.47 -6.44
N SER A 304 -0.37 -0.28 -7.01
CA SER A 304 0.38 0.87 -6.49
C SER A 304 -0.34 2.19 -6.74
N ALA A 305 0.00 3.21 -5.96
CA ALA A 305 -0.38 4.59 -6.21
C ALA A 305 0.68 5.55 -5.67
N THR A 306 0.89 6.65 -6.39
CA THR A 306 1.89 7.66 -6.06
C THR A 306 1.22 8.99 -5.74
N TYR A 307 1.73 9.67 -4.72
CA TYR A 307 1.23 10.94 -4.21
C TYR A 307 2.34 11.99 -4.23
N LYS A 308 1.95 13.23 -4.46
CA LYS A 308 2.84 14.39 -4.59
C LYS A 308 2.36 15.55 -3.75
N TYR A 309 3.24 16.49 -3.48
CA TYR A 309 2.84 17.75 -2.84
C TYR A 309 1.92 18.58 -3.76
N PRO A 310 0.86 19.22 -3.22
CA PRO A 310 -0.14 19.90 -4.05
C PRO A 310 0.41 21.09 -4.83
N ASN A 311 1.40 21.79 -4.31
CA ASN A 311 1.94 23.04 -4.86
C ASN A 311 3.36 22.89 -5.41
N GLU A 312 3.63 21.82 -6.17
CA GLU A 312 4.93 21.59 -6.80
C GLU A 312 5.30 22.71 -7.77
N ASP A 313 6.49 23.26 -7.63
CA ASP A 313 7.08 24.10 -8.64
C ASP A 313 7.67 23.26 -9.83
N ARG A 314 8.21 23.95 -10.83
CA ARG A 314 8.77 23.29 -12.01
C ARG A 314 9.94 22.37 -11.67
N GLN A 315 10.80 22.78 -10.74
CA GLN A 315 11.96 21.98 -10.34
C GLN A 315 11.54 20.71 -9.62
N GLN A 316 10.58 20.82 -8.70
CA GLN A 316 10.01 19.66 -7.98
C GLN A 316 9.34 18.67 -8.94
N LYS A 317 8.59 19.16 -9.94
CA LYS A 317 7.99 18.31 -10.99
C LYS A 317 9.06 17.54 -11.77
N VAL A 318 10.17 18.19 -12.11
CA VAL A 318 11.29 17.55 -12.83
C VAL A 318 11.96 16.51 -11.93
N ALA A 319 12.23 16.84 -10.67
CA ALA A 319 12.82 15.90 -9.70
C ALA A 319 11.95 14.66 -9.52
N ARG A 320 10.66 14.85 -9.28
CA ARG A 320 9.68 13.76 -9.16
C ARG A 320 9.64 12.87 -10.42
N TYR A 321 9.62 13.47 -11.60
CA TYR A 321 9.66 12.72 -12.86
C TYR A 321 10.92 11.86 -12.96
N LEU A 322 12.08 12.41 -12.58
CA LEU A 322 13.37 11.69 -12.62
C LEU A 322 13.43 10.57 -11.58
N ALA A 323 12.92 10.80 -10.36
CA ALA A 323 12.77 9.76 -9.34
C ALA A 323 11.87 8.62 -9.86
N SER A 324 10.68 8.94 -10.38
CA SER A 324 9.77 7.94 -10.96
C SER A 324 10.37 7.23 -12.19
N ARG A 325 11.28 7.85 -12.92
CA ARG A 325 11.98 7.20 -14.03
C ARG A 325 12.95 6.14 -13.52
N ILE A 326 13.75 6.46 -12.49
CA ILE A 326 14.66 5.52 -11.86
C ILE A 326 13.87 4.33 -11.29
N ASP A 327 12.78 4.61 -10.56
CA ASP A 327 11.91 3.60 -9.99
C ASP A 327 11.32 2.66 -11.06
N ARG A 328 10.82 3.19 -12.18
CA ARG A 328 10.31 2.37 -13.29
C ARG A 328 11.37 1.48 -13.94
N GLU A 329 12.62 1.97 -14.05
CA GLU A 329 13.74 1.17 -14.55
C GLU A 329 13.97 -0.01 -13.60
N THR A 330 14.02 0.22 -12.28
CA THR A 330 14.11 -0.80 -11.23
C THR A 330 12.98 -1.83 -11.31
N VAL A 331 11.72 -1.40 -11.41
CA VAL A 331 10.57 -2.31 -11.54
C VAL A 331 10.67 -3.23 -12.76
N VAL A 332 11.19 -2.74 -13.89
CA VAL A 332 11.40 -3.57 -15.09
C VAL A 332 12.49 -4.61 -14.86
N GLU A 333 13.59 -4.23 -14.20
CA GLU A 333 14.70 -5.12 -13.85
C GLU A 333 14.24 -6.21 -12.87
N ASP A 334 13.50 -5.86 -11.82
CA ASP A 334 12.94 -6.80 -10.85
C ASP A 334 11.98 -7.81 -11.47
N LYS A 335 11.16 -7.38 -12.42
CA LYS A 335 10.28 -8.30 -13.15
C LYS A 335 11.05 -9.40 -13.87
N GLN A 336 12.20 -9.08 -14.43
CA GLN A 336 13.03 -10.08 -15.08
C GLN A 336 13.59 -11.08 -14.07
N LEU A 337 14.04 -10.60 -12.92
CA LEU A 337 14.56 -11.45 -11.85
C LEU A 337 13.51 -12.40 -11.28
N THR A 338 12.28 -11.91 -11.09
CA THR A 338 11.19 -12.74 -10.54
C THR A 338 10.69 -13.82 -11.50
N ILE A 339 10.91 -13.66 -12.83
CA ILE A 339 10.50 -14.64 -13.85
C ILE A 339 11.58 -15.71 -14.07
N TRP A 340 12.86 -15.39 -13.88
CA TRP A 340 13.99 -16.32 -14.04
C TRP A 340 14.11 -17.28 -12.86
#